data_f354e827da51581712bf414759801e00
#
_entry.id   f354e827da51581712bf414759801e00
#
_cell.length_a   1.000
_cell.length_b   1.000
_cell.length_c   1.000
_cell.angle_alpha   90.00
_cell.angle_beta   90.00
_cell.angle_gamma   90.00
#
_symmetry.space_group_name_H-M   'P 1'
#
loop_
_entity.id
_entity.type
_entity.pdbx_description
1 polymer ?
#
loop_
_entity_poly.entity_id
_entity_poly.type
_entity_poly.pdbx_seq_one_letter_code
_entity_poly.pdbx_strand_id
1 'polypeptide(L)'
;MNRINVINGPNLQRLGRREPDVYGSTSYADLQALIEREAAELGVDVVVRQSDSEAELLEWIHSAADAAEPVILNAGGLTHTSVALRDACAELPAPLIELHISNVHAREDFRRHSYLSPIANGVIAGFGVRGYLLALRYLVESSAAESSAAASSDAASSD
;
A
#
# COMPACT_ATOMS: atom_id res chain seq x y z
N MET A 1 1.36 9.35 13.40
CA MET A 1 1.25 9.06 11.93
C MET A 1 0.31 10.11 11.34
N ASN A 2 0.77 10.87 10.35
CA ASN A 2 -0.03 11.99 9.86
C ASN A 2 -0.99 11.56 8.74
N ARG A 3 -0.55 10.74 7.80
CA ARG A 3 -1.34 10.32 6.63
C ARG A 3 -0.79 9.02 6.04
N ILE A 4 -1.65 8.18 5.49
CA ILE A 4 -1.28 6.97 4.74
C ILE A 4 -1.59 7.20 3.26
N ASN A 5 -0.64 6.90 2.38
CA ASN A 5 -0.83 6.96 0.94
C ASN A 5 -1.21 5.58 0.41
N VAL A 6 -2.37 5.48 -0.25
CA VAL A 6 -2.80 4.28 -0.98
C VAL A 6 -2.67 4.57 -2.46
N ILE A 7 -1.69 3.92 -3.09
CA ILE A 7 -1.33 4.15 -4.49
C ILE A 7 -1.67 2.91 -5.30
N ASN A 8 -2.47 3.12 -6.34
CA ASN A 8 -2.93 2.08 -7.26
C ASN A 8 -2.40 2.34 -8.67
N GLY A 9 -1.75 1.34 -9.22
CA GLY A 9 -1.12 1.39 -10.53
C GLY A 9 -2.05 1.07 -11.71
N PRO A 10 -1.45 0.76 -12.87
CA PRO A 10 -2.18 0.55 -14.12
C PRO A 10 -3.31 -0.46 -14.02
N ASN A 11 -4.40 -0.14 -14.69
CA ASN A 11 -5.61 -0.94 -14.83
C ASN A 11 -6.50 -1.05 -13.58
N LEU A 12 -6.10 -0.56 -12.41
CA LEU A 12 -6.90 -0.63 -11.18
C LEU A 12 -8.19 0.20 -11.28
N GLN A 13 -8.20 1.26 -12.11
CA GLN A 13 -9.41 2.03 -12.40
C GLN A 13 -10.52 1.17 -13.05
N ARG A 14 -10.13 0.07 -13.70
CA ARG A 14 -11.06 -0.88 -14.36
C ARG A 14 -11.55 -1.98 -13.44
N LEU A 15 -11.27 -1.89 -12.14
CA LEU A 15 -11.73 -2.85 -11.14
C LEU A 15 -13.26 -3.02 -11.21
N GLY A 16 -13.74 -4.27 -11.11
CA GLY A 16 -15.14 -4.62 -11.26
C GLY A 16 -15.63 -4.78 -12.71
N ARG A 17 -14.86 -4.32 -13.69
CA ARG A 17 -15.15 -4.46 -15.14
C ARG A 17 -14.23 -5.44 -15.85
N ARG A 18 -13.07 -5.72 -15.25
CA ARG A 18 -12.03 -6.57 -15.80
C ARG A 18 -11.87 -7.80 -14.92
N GLU A 19 -11.87 -8.97 -15.55
CA GLU A 19 -11.62 -10.27 -14.90
C GLU A 19 -12.36 -10.41 -13.53
N PRO A 20 -13.71 -10.33 -13.48
CA PRO A 20 -14.45 -10.36 -12.21
C PRO A 20 -14.23 -11.64 -11.41
N ASP A 21 -13.89 -12.75 -12.06
CA ASP A 21 -13.51 -14.01 -11.40
C ASP A 21 -12.21 -13.92 -10.60
N VAL A 22 -11.32 -12.96 -10.97
CA VAL A 22 -10.02 -12.74 -10.29
C VAL A 22 -10.12 -11.61 -9.27
N TYR A 23 -10.77 -10.49 -9.64
CA TYR A 23 -10.78 -9.25 -8.85
C TYR A 23 -12.10 -8.97 -8.13
N GLY A 24 -13.16 -9.75 -8.41
CA GLY A 24 -14.50 -9.52 -7.88
C GLY A 24 -15.27 -8.43 -8.63
N SER A 25 -16.49 -8.13 -8.15
CA SER A 25 -17.41 -7.15 -8.76
C SER A 25 -17.31 -5.73 -8.15
N THR A 26 -16.50 -5.53 -7.13
CA THR A 26 -16.27 -4.22 -6.51
C THR A 26 -15.65 -3.26 -7.52
N SER A 27 -16.26 -2.09 -7.71
CA SER A 27 -15.69 -1.04 -8.56
C SER A 27 -14.53 -0.32 -7.87
N TYR A 28 -13.74 0.44 -8.64
CA TYR A 28 -12.68 1.27 -8.05
C TYR A 28 -13.26 2.33 -7.11
N ALA A 29 -14.40 2.95 -7.46
CA ALA A 29 -15.08 3.91 -6.59
C ALA A 29 -15.54 3.28 -5.27
N ASP A 30 -16.06 2.05 -5.31
CA ASP A 30 -16.44 1.30 -4.10
C ASP A 30 -15.23 0.98 -3.24
N LEU A 31 -14.11 0.61 -3.86
CA LEU A 31 -12.85 0.36 -3.17
C LEU A 31 -12.36 1.63 -2.45
N GLN A 32 -12.35 2.76 -3.15
CA GLN A 32 -11.94 4.03 -2.56
C GLN A 32 -12.80 4.39 -1.36
N ALA A 33 -14.14 4.30 -1.48
CA ALA A 33 -15.06 4.57 -0.39
C ALA A 33 -14.88 3.61 0.81
N LEU A 34 -14.54 2.34 0.52
CA LEU A 34 -14.26 1.34 1.55
C LEU A 34 -13.00 1.70 2.35
N ILE A 35 -11.93 2.11 1.66
CA ILE A 35 -10.66 2.51 2.28
C ILE A 35 -10.86 3.78 3.13
N GLU A 36 -11.52 4.81 2.57
CA GLU A 36 -11.77 6.07 3.27
C GLU A 36 -12.62 5.89 4.53
N ARG A 37 -13.63 5.02 4.48
CA ARG A 37 -14.44 4.68 5.66
C ARG A 37 -13.62 3.99 6.73
N GLU A 38 -12.83 2.98 6.38
CA GLU A 38 -11.96 2.28 7.32
C GLU A 38 -10.94 3.23 7.97
N ALA A 39 -10.33 4.11 7.19
CA ALA A 39 -9.39 5.12 7.69
C ALA A 39 -10.07 6.05 8.71
N ALA A 40 -11.30 6.50 8.43
CA ALA A 40 -12.07 7.33 9.36
C ALA A 40 -12.39 6.59 10.66
N GLU A 41 -12.74 5.30 10.60
CA GLU A 41 -12.97 4.46 11.79
C GLU A 41 -11.69 4.26 12.61
N LEU A 42 -10.53 4.18 11.96
CA LEU A 42 -9.22 4.08 12.60
C LEU A 42 -8.66 5.43 13.07
N GLY A 43 -9.29 6.54 12.72
CA GLY A 43 -8.84 7.88 13.09
C GLY A 43 -7.55 8.31 12.40
N VAL A 44 -7.32 7.86 11.16
CA VAL A 44 -6.14 8.20 10.35
C VAL A 44 -6.55 8.85 9.03
N ASP A 45 -5.77 9.81 8.57
CA ASP A 45 -5.94 10.38 7.25
C ASP A 45 -5.41 9.44 6.16
N VAL A 46 -6.15 9.33 5.05
CA VAL A 46 -5.74 8.54 3.90
C VAL A 46 -5.88 9.35 2.61
N VAL A 47 -4.97 9.16 1.69
CA VAL A 47 -5.08 9.65 0.31
C VAL A 47 -5.04 8.45 -0.61
N VAL A 48 -6.12 8.24 -1.36
CA VAL A 48 -6.26 7.15 -2.32
C VAL A 48 -6.12 7.69 -3.74
N ARG A 49 -5.14 7.17 -4.47
CA ARG A 49 -4.83 7.60 -5.84
C ARG A 49 -4.70 6.41 -6.77
N GLN A 50 -4.97 6.64 -8.04
CA GLN A 50 -4.77 5.66 -9.11
C GLN A 50 -4.27 6.36 -10.37
N SER A 51 -3.29 5.76 -11.03
CA SER A 51 -2.85 6.17 -12.36
C SER A 51 -2.36 4.97 -13.17
N ASP A 52 -2.51 5.07 -14.48
CA ASP A 52 -1.89 4.17 -15.44
C ASP A 52 -0.47 4.66 -15.84
N SER A 53 -0.07 5.84 -15.39
CA SER A 53 1.23 6.44 -15.66
C SER A 53 2.25 6.06 -14.60
N GLU A 54 3.33 5.38 -15.01
CA GLU A 54 4.46 5.08 -14.12
C GLU A 54 5.08 6.36 -13.57
N ALA A 55 5.19 7.41 -14.38
CA ALA A 55 5.75 8.69 -13.95
C ALA A 55 4.96 9.32 -12.79
N GLU A 56 3.63 9.29 -12.85
CA GLU A 56 2.80 9.78 -11.75
C GLU A 56 2.98 8.95 -10.47
N LEU A 57 3.10 7.62 -10.59
CA LEU A 57 3.38 6.78 -9.43
C LEU A 57 4.71 7.17 -8.78
N LEU A 58 5.76 7.39 -9.56
CA LEU A 58 7.07 7.85 -9.07
C LEU A 58 6.95 9.19 -8.31
N GLU A 59 6.23 10.17 -8.86
CA GLU A 59 6.00 11.46 -8.21
C GLU A 59 5.30 11.31 -6.86
N TRP A 60 4.30 10.44 -6.77
CA TRP A 60 3.58 10.20 -5.52
C TRP A 60 4.43 9.47 -4.48
N ILE A 61 5.27 8.52 -4.92
CA ILE A 61 6.22 7.83 -4.03
C ILE A 61 7.27 8.83 -3.51
N HIS A 62 7.86 9.67 -4.37
CA HIS A 62 8.81 10.70 -3.93
C HIS A 62 8.16 11.69 -2.95
N SER A 63 6.91 12.11 -3.20
CA SER A 63 6.18 12.98 -2.28
C SER A 63 5.94 12.32 -0.92
N ALA A 64 5.64 11.03 -0.90
CA ALA A 64 5.49 10.26 0.35
C ALA A 64 6.83 10.10 1.08
N ALA A 65 7.93 9.91 0.35
CA ALA A 65 9.27 9.84 0.92
C ALA A 65 9.67 11.16 1.58
N ASP A 66 9.48 12.29 0.90
CA ASP A 66 9.76 13.63 1.42
C ASP A 66 8.95 13.96 2.68
N ALA A 67 7.72 13.48 2.76
CA ALA A 67 6.84 13.67 3.90
C ALA A 67 7.01 12.61 5.01
N ALA A 68 7.85 11.60 4.79
CA ALA A 68 8.01 10.43 5.67
C ALA A 68 6.65 9.75 5.98
N GLU A 69 5.82 9.59 4.97
CA GLU A 69 4.50 8.99 5.07
C GLU A 69 4.51 7.53 4.58
N PRO A 70 3.81 6.61 5.27
CA PRO A 70 3.71 5.21 4.84
C PRO A 70 2.89 5.07 3.55
N VAL A 71 3.20 4.01 2.80
CA VAL A 71 2.59 3.71 1.51
C VAL A 71 2.03 2.30 1.49
N ILE A 72 0.79 2.17 1.02
CA ILE A 72 0.20 0.91 0.57
C ILE A 72 0.20 0.97 -0.97
N LEU A 73 0.96 0.10 -1.61
CA LEU A 73 1.17 0.12 -3.05
C LEU A 73 0.63 -1.15 -3.72
N ASN A 74 -0.38 -0.97 -4.56
CA ASN A 74 -0.78 -1.96 -5.55
C ASN A 74 -0.30 -1.49 -6.92
N ALA A 75 0.91 -1.84 -7.29
CA ALA A 75 1.54 -1.37 -8.53
C ALA A 75 0.99 -2.05 -9.79
N GLY A 76 0.05 -3.00 -9.65
CA GLY A 76 -0.45 -3.77 -10.79
C GLY A 76 0.68 -4.52 -11.50
N GLY A 77 0.68 -4.51 -12.82
CA GLY A 77 1.72 -5.17 -13.62
C GLY A 77 3.12 -4.60 -13.45
N LEU A 78 3.25 -3.34 -13.02
CA LEU A 78 4.55 -2.71 -12.77
C LEU A 78 5.33 -3.39 -11.62
N THR A 79 4.66 -4.13 -10.76
CA THR A 79 5.28 -4.99 -9.73
C THR A 79 6.33 -5.92 -10.31
N HIS A 80 6.08 -6.42 -11.53
CA HIS A 80 6.87 -7.48 -12.17
C HIS A 80 7.85 -6.93 -13.21
N THR A 81 7.84 -5.63 -13.50
CA THR A 81 8.57 -5.04 -14.64
C THR A 81 9.35 -3.77 -14.31
N SER A 82 8.94 -2.99 -13.27
CA SER A 82 9.51 -1.67 -13.06
C SER A 82 10.62 -1.66 -12.02
N VAL A 83 11.85 -1.54 -12.49
CA VAL A 83 13.01 -1.24 -11.64
C VAL A 83 12.96 0.22 -11.16
N ALA A 84 12.50 1.15 -11.99
CA ALA A 84 12.39 2.56 -11.60
C ALA A 84 11.45 2.76 -10.40
N LEU A 85 10.29 2.08 -10.40
CA LEU A 85 9.35 2.13 -9.28
C LEU A 85 9.94 1.49 -8.01
N ARG A 86 10.62 0.36 -8.17
CA ARG A 86 11.36 -0.27 -7.07
C ARG A 86 12.36 0.69 -6.43
N ASP A 87 13.16 1.37 -7.26
CA ASP A 87 14.20 2.27 -6.76
C ASP A 87 13.61 3.47 -6.04
N ALA A 88 12.53 4.05 -6.53
CA ALA A 88 11.80 5.11 -5.84
C ALA A 88 11.24 4.61 -4.48
N CYS A 89 10.65 3.42 -4.44
CA CYS A 89 10.14 2.83 -3.21
C CYS A 89 11.23 2.54 -2.19
N ALA A 90 12.45 2.24 -2.63
CA ALA A 90 13.60 1.99 -1.74
C ALA A 90 14.06 3.24 -0.97
N GLU A 91 13.65 4.43 -1.40
CA GLU A 91 13.93 5.71 -0.72
C GLU A 91 12.94 6.03 0.41
N LEU A 92 11.83 5.30 0.53
CA LEU A 92 10.82 5.54 1.56
C LEU A 92 11.40 5.34 2.97
N PRO A 93 11.41 6.37 3.83
CA PRO A 93 11.83 6.22 5.22
C PRO A 93 10.73 5.61 6.11
N ALA A 94 9.49 5.64 5.65
CA ALA A 94 8.32 5.08 6.32
C ALA A 94 7.93 3.74 5.70
N PRO A 95 7.09 2.91 6.37
CA PRO A 95 6.75 1.58 5.91
C PRO A 95 6.08 1.54 4.53
N LEU A 96 6.52 0.59 3.71
CA LEU A 96 5.91 0.21 2.44
C LEU A 96 5.20 -1.14 2.60
N ILE A 97 3.92 -1.20 2.28
CA ILE A 97 3.16 -2.45 2.16
C ILE A 97 2.87 -2.72 0.69
N GLU A 98 3.44 -3.78 0.15
CA GLU A 98 3.07 -4.29 -1.17
C GLU A 98 1.73 -5.01 -1.08
N LEU A 99 0.78 -4.66 -1.97
CA LEU A 99 -0.56 -5.22 -1.93
C LEU A 99 -0.99 -5.72 -3.31
N HIS A 100 -1.57 -6.92 -3.33
CA HIS A 100 -2.23 -7.52 -4.49
C HIS A 100 -3.62 -8.01 -4.10
N ILE A 101 -4.62 -7.65 -4.91
CA ILE A 101 -6.02 -8.12 -4.73
C ILE A 101 -6.09 -9.63 -4.95
N SER A 102 -5.47 -10.11 -6.05
CA SER A 102 -5.43 -11.53 -6.38
C SER A 102 -4.29 -12.27 -5.68
N ASN A 103 -4.42 -13.60 -5.59
CA ASN A 103 -3.29 -14.45 -5.26
C ASN A 103 -2.37 -14.56 -6.47
N VAL A 104 -1.30 -13.79 -6.51
CA VAL A 104 -0.33 -13.75 -7.62
C VAL A 104 0.36 -15.09 -7.87
N HIS A 105 0.44 -15.94 -6.85
CA HIS A 105 1.04 -17.27 -6.94
C HIS A 105 0.13 -18.32 -7.61
N ALA A 106 -1.16 -18.03 -7.73
CA ALA A 106 -2.13 -18.87 -8.42
C ALA A 106 -2.39 -18.41 -9.87
N ARG A 107 -1.61 -17.50 -10.38
CA ARG A 107 -1.71 -16.92 -11.73
C ARG A 107 -0.51 -17.30 -12.59
N GLU A 108 -0.26 -16.53 -13.66
CA GLU A 108 0.83 -16.76 -14.59
C GLU A 108 2.19 -16.69 -13.91
N ASP A 109 3.16 -17.48 -14.33
CA ASP A 109 4.47 -17.62 -13.69
C ASP A 109 5.23 -16.30 -13.53
N PHE A 110 5.09 -15.37 -14.48
CA PHE A 110 5.76 -14.06 -14.39
C PHE A 110 5.27 -13.21 -13.22
N ARG A 111 4.07 -13.47 -12.66
CA ARG A 111 3.53 -12.74 -11.50
C ARG A 111 4.11 -13.20 -10.17
N ARG A 112 4.85 -14.30 -10.15
CA ARG A 112 5.50 -14.82 -8.93
C ARG A 112 6.73 -14.01 -8.54
N HIS A 113 7.32 -13.28 -9.48
CA HIS A 113 8.46 -12.42 -9.22
C HIS A 113 7.98 -10.97 -9.00
N SER A 114 8.37 -10.38 -7.86
CA SER A 114 8.13 -8.98 -7.54
C SER A 114 9.44 -8.26 -7.32
N TYR A 115 9.62 -7.10 -7.95
CA TYR A 115 10.72 -6.18 -7.64
C TYR A 115 10.50 -5.42 -6.33
N LEU A 116 9.25 -5.36 -5.84
CA LEU A 116 8.87 -4.61 -4.64
C LEU A 116 9.00 -5.44 -3.36
N SER A 117 8.67 -6.74 -3.41
CA SER A 117 8.67 -7.60 -2.22
C SER A 117 9.96 -7.57 -1.41
N PRO A 118 11.16 -7.57 -2.02
CA PRO A 118 12.42 -7.54 -1.26
C PRO A 118 12.65 -6.25 -0.46
N ILE A 119 11.97 -5.15 -0.80
CA ILE A 119 12.15 -3.84 -0.16
C ILE A 119 10.91 -3.41 0.64
N ALA A 120 9.79 -4.13 0.53
CA ALA A 120 8.59 -3.87 1.30
C ALA A 120 8.72 -4.36 2.74
N ASN A 121 8.10 -3.63 3.68
CA ASN A 121 8.00 -4.05 5.08
C ASN A 121 7.01 -5.22 5.25
N GLY A 122 6.05 -5.36 4.34
CA GLY A 122 5.10 -6.45 4.33
C GLY A 122 4.47 -6.65 2.95
N VAL A 123 3.96 -7.85 2.71
CA VAL A 123 3.29 -8.22 1.47
C VAL A 123 1.94 -8.83 1.79
N ILE A 124 0.88 -8.32 1.16
CA ILE A 124 -0.47 -8.85 1.26
C ILE A 124 -0.93 -9.25 -0.14
N ALA A 125 -1.36 -10.49 -0.32
CA ALA A 125 -1.85 -10.98 -1.60
C ALA A 125 -2.99 -11.97 -1.41
N GLY A 126 -4.01 -11.91 -2.29
CA GLY A 126 -5.08 -12.91 -2.35
C GLY A 126 -6.29 -12.67 -1.45
N PHE A 127 -6.34 -11.56 -0.72
CA PHE A 127 -7.46 -11.22 0.17
C PHE A 127 -8.53 -10.32 -0.49
N GLY A 128 -8.50 -10.19 -1.81
CA GLY A 128 -9.38 -9.28 -2.51
C GLY A 128 -9.20 -7.83 -2.04
N VAL A 129 -10.25 -7.05 -2.10
CA VAL A 129 -10.24 -5.65 -1.66
C VAL A 129 -10.06 -5.51 -0.13
N ARG A 130 -10.34 -6.55 0.64
CA ARG A 130 -10.12 -6.55 2.08
C ARG A 130 -8.65 -6.44 2.47
N GLY A 131 -7.73 -6.80 1.58
CA GLY A 131 -6.30 -6.62 1.79
C GLY A 131 -5.91 -5.18 2.13
N TYR A 132 -6.58 -4.19 1.53
CA TYR A 132 -6.35 -2.77 1.86
C TYR A 132 -6.69 -2.44 3.31
N LEU A 133 -7.78 -3.00 3.85
CA LEU A 133 -8.19 -2.78 5.24
C LEU A 133 -7.19 -3.42 6.22
N LEU A 134 -6.69 -4.60 5.89
CA LEU A 134 -5.66 -5.27 6.69
C LEU A 134 -4.36 -4.45 6.72
N ALA A 135 -3.95 -3.89 5.57
CA ALA A 135 -2.77 -3.03 5.48
C ALA A 135 -2.93 -1.75 6.31
N LEU A 136 -4.09 -1.09 6.24
CA LEU A 136 -4.39 0.10 7.04
C LEU A 136 -4.28 -0.19 8.54
N ARG A 137 -4.95 -1.24 9.01
CA ARG A 137 -4.92 -1.65 10.43
C ARG A 137 -3.51 -1.92 10.90
N TYR A 138 -2.75 -2.70 10.13
CA TYR A 138 -1.35 -2.99 10.44
C TYR A 138 -0.52 -1.71 10.62
N LEU A 139 -0.62 -0.76 9.69
CA LEU A 139 0.15 0.49 9.76
C LEU A 139 -0.22 1.34 10.98
N VAL A 140 -1.51 1.42 11.30
CA VAL A 140 -1.99 2.18 12.47
C VAL A 140 -1.52 1.53 13.78
N GLU A 141 -1.68 0.22 13.91
CA GLU A 141 -1.26 -0.54 15.10
C GLU A 141 0.26 -0.49 15.31
N SER A 142 1.05 -0.64 14.25
CA SER A 142 2.50 -0.59 14.31
C SER A 142 3.00 0.80 14.75
N SER A 143 2.43 1.88 14.23
CA SER A 143 2.76 3.25 14.62
C SER A 143 2.43 3.53 16.09
N ALA A 144 1.33 3.02 16.59
CA ALA A 144 0.95 3.17 17.99
C ALA A 144 1.93 2.43 18.93
N ALA A 145 2.36 1.23 18.53
CA ALA A 145 3.34 0.44 19.29
C ALA A 145 4.72 1.13 19.35
N GLU A 146 5.20 1.68 18.26
CA GLU A 146 6.46 2.43 18.20
C GLU A 146 6.41 3.68 19.07
N SER A 147 5.32 4.43 19.04
CA SER A 147 5.13 5.63 19.88
C SER A 147 5.11 5.28 21.36
N SER A 148 4.51 4.17 21.76
CA SER A 148 4.47 3.69 23.14
C SER A 148 5.85 3.22 23.63
N ALA A 149 6.62 2.54 22.77
CA ALA A 149 7.97 2.09 23.10
C ALA A 149 8.93 3.27 23.29
N ALA A 150 8.84 4.30 22.41
CA ALA A 150 9.65 5.52 22.53
C ALA A 150 9.36 6.28 23.84
N ALA A 151 8.09 6.43 24.22
CA ALA A 151 7.70 7.09 25.46
C ALA A 151 8.22 6.35 26.73
N SER A 152 8.26 5.01 26.67
CA SER A 152 8.78 4.19 27.78
C SER A 152 10.30 4.28 27.93
N SER A 153 11.04 4.44 26.85
CA SER A 153 12.50 4.58 26.86
C SER A 153 12.94 5.95 27.41
N ASP A 154 12.21 7.01 27.09
CA ASP A 154 12.49 8.37 27.59
C ASP A 154 12.23 8.50 29.10
N ALA A 155 11.20 7.81 29.60
CA ALA A 155 10.90 7.76 31.03
C ALA A 155 11.97 7.01 31.82
N ALA A 156 12.61 5.99 31.27
CA ALA A 156 13.65 5.18 31.91
C ALA A 156 15.02 5.85 31.89
N SER A 157 15.26 6.87 31.06
CA SER A 157 16.51 7.60 30.95
C SER A 157 16.57 8.87 31.82
N SER A 158 15.48 9.19 32.56
CA SER A 158 15.33 10.40 33.38
C SER A 158 15.55 10.17 34.87
N ASP A 159 15.87 8.93 35.29
CA ASP A 159 16.29 8.54 36.65
C ASP A 159 17.82 8.31 36.70
#